data_d8990511d7e7c1c354fad4bdfab36729
#
_entry.id   d8990511d7e7c1c354fad4bdfab36729
#
_cell.length_a   1.000
_cell.length_b   1.000
_cell.length_c   1.000
_cell.angle_alpha   90.00
_cell.angle_beta   90.00
_cell.angle_gamma   90.00
#
_symmetry.space_group_name_H-M   'P 1'
#
loop_
_entity.id
_entity.type
_entity.pdbx_description
1 polymer ?
#
loop_
_entity_poly.entity_id
_entity_poly.type
_entity_poly.pdbx_seq_one_letter_code
_entity_poly.pdbx_strand_id
1 'polypeptide(L)'
;MSSLATTSYADWRFQHGKFFSFRESQSPLPERFLQIVWHHQRLLRDQLKTLDGKIVRVLHPGFWNHEAGPDFRGAVLQIGNEAAKCGDIEIDVRSDGWRNHGHDRNPNFANVILHVVWEPDDASKIPSPTLALKPFLDSPIDQLNLWLGSDAAKNFPINSAGQCCAPLGELSAENLNELLRQAAFVRLQRKAIQLEARARQVGWEQALWEGLFRALGYKQNVWPMQRLGELLANLERGTGNAENLRSALFWQSWLLGMSGLLPTQPEQTGNSYLCKIWDIWWRERNASSDLIFPKTVWRFNGMRPANLPQRRLALASHWLADENFFPKLEKWFTSSSSPENSLLKLLQVNDDEFWSRRWTFHSVRLAQPQPLIGAARITDLAINVILPWFWIRAVVGKNEELKGRAEQIYFNWPAADDNSVLRLARQRLLGGLALRQMPTAAAQQGLLQIVKDFCEHSNAVCAECRFPDLVRGWNLKNRVG
;
A
#
# COMPACT_ATOMS: atom_id res chain seq x y z
N MET A 1 -2.81 -4.84 -24.82
CA MET A 1 -3.80 -4.99 -23.75
C MET A 1 -4.25 -6.45 -23.77
N SER A 2 -3.76 -7.29 -22.86
CA SER A 2 -4.29 -8.65 -22.71
C SER A 2 -5.71 -8.55 -22.16
N SER A 3 -6.64 -9.24 -22.79
CA SER A 3 -8.05 -9.34 -22.41
C SER A 3 -8.12 -9.82 -20.96
N LEU A 4 -8.35 -8.88 -20.05
CA LEU A 4 -8.74 -9.20 -18.67
C LEU A 4 -10.06 -9.94 -18.78
N ALA A 5 -10.16 -11.15 -18.22
CA ALA A 5 -11.37 -11.94 -18.30
C ALA A 5 -12.56 -11.13 -17.76
N THR A 6 -13.54 -10.91 -18.60
CA THR A 6 -14.80 -10.25 -18.23
C THR A 6 -15.62 -11.22 -17.40
N THR A 7 -15.81 -10.91 -16.13
CA THR A 7 -16.72 -11.62 -15.25
C THR A 7 -17.97 -10.76 -15.03
N SER A 8 -19.09 -11.37 -14.67
CA SER A 8 -20.32 -10.61 -14.36
C SER A 8 -20.07 -9.52 -13.32
N TYR A 9 -19.24 -9.79 -12.31
CA TYR A 9 -18.86 -8.78 -11.32
C TYR A 9 -18.03 -7.64 -11.91
N ALA A 10 -17.09 -7.93 -12.81
CA ALA A 10 -16.29 -6.91 -13.47
C ALA A 10 -17.15 -5.99 -14.34
N ASP A 11 -18.14 -6.57 -15.05
CA ASP A 11 -19.11 -5.81 -15.85
C ASP A 11 -19.99 -4.92 -14.95
N TRP A 12 -20.49 -5.45 -13.84
CA TRP A 12 -21.27 -4.67 -12.87
C TRP A 12 -20.49 -3.51 -12.31
N ARG A 13 -19.23 -3.80 -11.94
CA ARG A 13 -18.31 -2.79 -11.45
C ARG A 13 -18.10 -1.68 -12.49
N PHE A 14 -17.91 -2.05 -13.76
CA PHE A 14 -17.70 -1.11 -14.84
C PHE A 14 -18.96 -0.26 -15.13
N GLN A 15 -20.14 -0.85 -15.09
CA GLN A 15 -21.39 -0.16 -15.42
C GLN A 15 -21.98 0.63 -14.25
N HIS A 16 -21.85 0.12 -13.04
CA HIS A 16 -22.56 0.63 -11.84
C HIS A 16 -21.63 0.95 -10.65
N GLY A 17 -20.36 0.63 -10.77
CA GLY A 17 -19.36 1.04 -9.78
C GLY A 17 -19.24 2.57 -9.78
N LYS A 18 -18.99 3.15 -8.61
CA LYS A 18 -18.83 4.59 -8.48
C LYS A 18 -17.41 4.99 -8.87
N PHE A 19 -17.16 5.03 -10.18
CA PHE A 19 -15.92 5.54 -10.75
C PHE A 19 -16.10 7.00 -11.16
N PHE A 20 -14.97 7.68 -11.31
CA PHE A 20 -14.98 8.94 -12.03
C PHE A 20 -15.30 8.66 -13.50
N SER A 21 -16.50 9.04 -13.95
CA SER A 21 -16.87 8.94 -15.36
C SER A 21 -16.49 10.23 -16.06
N PHE A 22 -15.20 10.44 -16.31
CA PHE A 22 -14.78 11.52 -17.20
C PHE A 22 -13.88 10.96 -18.31
N ARG A 23 -13.98 11.58 -19.47
CA ARG A 23 -13.04 11.41 -20.57
C ARG A 23 -12.19 12.67 -20.63
N GLU A 24 -10.88 12.53 -20.86
CA GLU A 24 -9.93 13.64 -20.87
C GLU A 24 -10.35 14.79 -21.80
N SER A 25 -11.18 14.50 -22.81
CA SER A 25 -11.64 15.46 -23.82
C SER A 25 -12.98 16.16 -23.52
N GLN A 26 -13.73 15.82 -22.49
CA GLN A 26 -15.14 16.21 -22.40
C GLN A 26 -15.61 16.82 -21.07
N SER A 27 -14.81 16.87 -20.00
CA SER A 27 -15.19 17.45 -18.71
C SER A 27 -13.96 17.98 -17.98
N PRO A 28 -14.08 19.07 -17.20
CA PRO A 28 -13.01 19.46 -16.29
C PRO A 28 -12.73 18.30 -15.34
N LEU A 29 -11.46 18.00 -15.13
CA LEU A 29 -11.01 16.92 -14.27
C LEU A 29 -11.47 17.21 -12.83
N PRO A 30 -12.11 16.27 -12.12
CA PRO A 30 -12.49 16.52 -10.72
C PRO A 30 -11.22 16.63 -9.86
N GLU A 31 -11.15 17.67 -9.02
CA GLU A 31 -10.07 17.84 -8.03
C GLU A 31 -9.90 16.58 -7.16
N ARG A 32 -11.00 15.94 -6.80
CA ARG A 32 -11.02 14.68 -6.07
C ARG A 32 -10.19 13.57 -6.73
N PHE A 33 -10.09 13.54 -8.04
CA PHE A 33 -9.24 12.59 -8.74
C PHE A 33 -7.75 12.86 -8.49
N LEU A 34 -7.35 14.14 -8.52
CA LEU A 34 -5.98 14.54 -8.22
C LEU A 34 -5.60 14.17 -6.79
N GLN A 35 -6.52 14.46 -5.85
CA GLN A 35 -6.35 14.11 -4.43
C GLN A 35 -6.14 12.60 -4.26
N ILE A 36 -6.86 11.75 -5.01
CA ILE A 36 -6.70 10.29 -4.97
C ILE A 36 -5.38 9.85 -5.61
N VAL A 37 -5.00 10.41 -6.75
CA VAL A 37 -3.71 10.14 -7.39
C VAL A 37 -2.57 10.48 -6.43
N TRP A 38 -2.62 11.63 -5.79
CA TRP A 38 -1.66 12.05 -4.78
C TRP A 38 -1.67 11.13 -3.55
N HIS A 39 -2.83 10.84 -3.00
CA HIS A 39 -2.97 9.94 -1.84
C HIS A 39 -2.35 8.56 -2.07
N HIS A 40 -2.60 7.98 -3.24
CA HIS A 40 -2.05 6.68 -3.60
C HIS A 40 -0.65 6.74 -4.19
N GLN A 41 -0.13 7.94 -4.41
CA GLN A 41 1.18 8.16 -5.04
C GLN A 41 1.32 7.39 -6.36
N ARG A 42 0.27 7.45 -7.22
CA ARG A 42 0.24 6.83 -8.55
C ARG A 42 1.00 7.69 -9.55
N LEU A 43 2.30 7.87 -9.26
CA LEU A 43 3.20 8.82 -9.89
C LEU A 43 4.56 8.16 -10.21
N LEU A 44 5.27 8.70 -11.17
CA LEU A 44 6.67 8.42 -11.45
C LEU A 44 7.53 9.06 -10.34
N ARG A 45 7.52 8.47 -9.15
CA ARG A 45 7.97 9.06 -7.88
C ARG A 45 9.42 9.54 -7.88
N ASP A 46 10.27 8.90 -8.68
CA ASP A 46 11.70 9.24 -8.78
C ASP A 46 11.96 10.40 -9.77
N GLN A 47 10.94 10.82 -10.51
CA GLN A 47 11.03 11.86 -11.54
C GLN A 47 10.32 13.16 -11.15
N LEU A 48 9.66 13.20 -9.98
CA LEU A 48 8.87 14.36 -9.57
C LEU A 48 9.74 15.61 -9.48
N LYS A 49 9.24 16.69 -10.09
CA LYS A 49 9.89 18.01 -10.08
C LYS A 49 8.86 19.10 -9.94
N THR A 50 9.21 20.14 -9.24
CA THR A 50 8.46 21.39 -9.22
C THR A 50 8.54 22.09 -10.57
N LEU A 51 7.70 23.09 -10.79
CA LEU A 51 7.71 23.90 -12.03
C LEU A 51 9.03 24.65 -12.22
N ASP A 52 9.74 24.99 -11.14
CA ASP A 52 11.09 25.58 -11.16
C ASP A 52 12.22 24.53 -11.28
N GLY A 53 11.87 23.26 -11.53
CA GLY A 53 12.81 22.18 -11.84
C GLY A 53 13.44 21.49 -10.64
N LYS A 54 13.11 21.85 -9.38
CA LYS A 54 13.64 21.18 -8.20
C LYS A 54 13.05 19.79 -8.02
N ILE A 55 13.89 18.80 -7.74
CA ILE A 55 13.45 17.42 -7.48
C ILE A 55 12.58 17.39 -6.23
N VAL A 56 11.47 16.67 -6.28
CA VAL A 56 10.57 16.44 -5.14
C VAL A 56 10.64 14.97 -4.71
N ARG A 57 11.04 14.73 -3.48
CA ARG A 57 11.02 13.40 -2.85
C ARG A 57 9.94 13.35 -1.79
N VAL A 58 8.93 12.51 -2.01
CA VAL A 58 7.80 12.34 -1.09
C VAL A 58 8.16 11.24 -0.10
N LEU A 59 8.45 11.62 1.15
CA LEU A 59 8.68 10.69 2.27
C LEU A 59 7.35 10.26 2.89
N HIS A 60 6.41 11.19 3.01
CA HIS A 60 5.03 10.97 3.42
C HIS A 60 4.12 11.94 2.67
N PRO A 61 3.06 11.49 1.97
CA PRO A 61 2.19 12.37 1.18
C PRO A 61 1.23 13.22 2.01
N GLY A 62 1.21 13.08 3.31
CA GLY A 62 0.25 13.70 4.22
C GLY A 62 -0.92 12.78 4.57
N PHE A 63 -1.71 13.23 5.53
CA PHE A 63 -2.97 12.61 5.91
C PHE A 63 -4.09 13.41 5.27
N TRP A 64 -4.98 12.71 4.57
CA TRP A 64 -6.11 13.36 3.92
C TRP A 64 -6.96 14.11 4.94
N ASN A 65 -7.13 15.40 4.70
CA ASN A 65 -7.96 16.28 5.52
C ASN A 65 -9.38 16.26 4.97
N HIS A 66 -10.35 16.05 5.85
CA HIS A 66 -11.78 16.09 5.52
C HIS A 66 -12.48 17.28 6.19
N GLU A 67 -11.70 18.16 6.81
CA GLU A 67 -12.14 19.38 7.45
C GLU A 67 -11.68 20.59 6.64
N ALA A 68 -12.09 21.79 7.05
CA ALA A 68 -11.62 23.02 6.42
C ALA A 68 -10.09 23.19 6.51
N GLY A 69 -9.45 23.66 5.44
CA GLY A 69 -8.01 23.86 5.32
C GLY A 69 -7.39 22.98 4.23
N PRO A 70 -6.06 22.88 4.19
CA PRO A 70 -5.34 22.14 3.15
C PRO A 70 -5.78 20.68 3.02
N ASP A 71 -5.76 20.16 1.81
CA ASP A 71 -6.22 18.80 1.46
C ASP A 71 -5.49 17.68 2.18
N PHE A 72 -4.18 17.84 2.38
CA PHE A 72 -3.38 16.89 3.13
C PHE A 72 -2.56 17.58 4.19
N ARG A 73 -2.63 17.08 5.41
CA ARG A 73 -1.88 17.60 6.56
C ARG A 73 -0.72 16.70 6.94
N GLY A 74 0.36 17.33 7.39
CA GLY A 74 1.53 16.62 7.91
C GLY A 74 2.24 15.78 6.85
N ALA A 75 2.31 16.26 5.62
CA ALA A 75 3.18 15.72 4.59
C ALA A 75 4.64 15.93 4.96
N VAL A 76 5.51 15.03 4.50
CA VAL A 76 6.96 15.18 4.67
C VAL A 76 7.61 15.07 3.30
N LEU A 77 8.19 16.17 2.84
CA LEU A 77 8.79 16.30 1.53
C LEU A 77 10.22 16.79 1.64
N GLN A 78 11.06 16.34 0.71
CA GLN A 78 12.35 16.96 0.42
C GLN A 78 12.28 17.59 -0.97
N ILE A 79 12.54 18.88 -1.09
CA ILE A 79 12.52 19.63 -2.34
C ILE A 79 13.91 20.16 -2.63
N GLY A 80 14.46 19.78 -3.78
CA GLY A 80 15.85 20.05 -4.13
C GLY A 80 16.82 19.39 -3.17
N ASN A 81 17.83 20.13 -2.75
CA ASN A 81 18.85 19.69 -1.81
C ASN A 81 18.57 20.12 -0.35
N GLU A 82 17.37 20.65 -0.09
CA GLU A 82 17.00 21.06 1.26
C GLU A 82 16.71 19.85 2.15
N ALA A 83 16.84 20.03 3.47
CA ALA A 83 16.40 19.01 4.43
C ALA A 83 14.90 18.74 4.29
N ALA A 84 14.48 17.51 4.59
CA ALA A 84 13.07 17.16 4.56
C ALA A 84 12.24 18.04 5.52
N LYS A 85 11.17 18.64 5.00
CA LYS A 85 10.25 19.51 5.74
C LYS A 85 8.92 18.81 5.96
N CYS A 86 8.32 19.08 7.12
CA CYS A 86 6.95 18.69 7.43
C CYS A 86 6.03 19.88 7.21
N GLY A 87 4.93 19.68 6.50
CA GLY A 87 3.93 20.71 6.24
C GLY A 87 2.71 20.13 5.56
N ASP A 88 1.91 20.99 4.93
CA ASP A 88 0.64 20.61 4.34
C ASP A 88 0.70 20.70 2.81
N ILE A 89 -0.22 20.02 2.14
CA ILE A 89 -0.34 19.99 0.68
C ILE A 89 -1.73 20.51 0.32
N GLU A 90 -1.77 21.41 -0.65
CA GLU A 90 -2.99 21.84 -1.30
C GLU A 90 -3.02 21.33 -2.73
N ILE A 91 -4.20 20.91 -3.20
CA ILE A 91 -4.39 20.33 -4.53
C ILE A 91 -5.52 21.08 -5.23
N ASP A 92 -5.19 21.72 -6.32
CA ASP A 92 -6.14 22.40 -7.19
C ASP A 92 -6.07 21.79 -8.61
N VAL A 93 -7.16 21.90 -9.37
CA VAL A 93 -7.14 21.52 -10.79
C VAL A 93 -6.26 22.48 -11.60
N ARG A 94 -6.31 23.75 -11.25
CA ARG A 94 -5.60 24.86 -11.91
C ARG A 94 -4.81 25.68 -10.91
N SER A 95 -3.73 26.28 -11.37
CA SER A 95 -2.86 27.10 -10.51
C SER A 95 -3.54 28.35 -9.95
N ASP A 96 -4.51 28.90 -10.67
CA ASP A 96 -5.29 30.07 -10.23
C ASP A 96 -6.25 29.75 -9.07
N GLY A 97 -6.55 28.49 -8.81
CA GLY A 97 -7.34 28.02 -7.67
C GLY A 97 -6.83 28.56 -6.34
N TRP A 98 -5.52 28.61 -6.14
CA TRP A 98 -4.90 29.16 -4.93
C TRP A 98 -5.41 30.56 -4.56
N ARG A 99 -5.53 31.46 -5.53
CA ARG A 99 -6.03 32.82 -5.30
C ARG A 99 -7.55 32.90 -5.33
N ASN A 100 -8.17 32.17 -6.24
CA ASN A 100 -9.63 32.20 -6.41
C ASN A 100 -10.35 31.68 -5.15
N HIS A 101 -9.74 30.71 -4.44
CA HIS A 101 -10.24 30.18 -3.17
C HIS A 101 -9.76 30.99 -1.94
N GLY A 102 -8.90 32.03 -2.16
CA GLY A 102 -8.43 32.91 -1.09
C GLY A 102 -7.42 32.27 -0.13
N HIS A 103 -6.70 31.22 -0.57
CA HIS A 103 -5.72 30.52 0.26
C HIS A 103 -4.55 31.42 0.69
N ASP A 104 -4.21 32.42 -0.13
CA ASP A 104 -3.18 33.44 0.16
C ASP A 104 -3.49 34.32 1.38
N ARG A 105 -4.76 34.40 1.79
CA ARG A 105 -5.24 35.23 2.92
C ARG A 105 -5.70 34.40 4.10
N ASN A 106 -5.77 33.09 3.96
CA ASN A 106 -6.29 32.21 4.99
C ASN A 106 -5.14 31.62 5.82
N PRO A 107 -5.06 31.93 7.14
CA PRO A 107 -3.97 31.44 8.00
C PRO A 107 -3.88 29.92 8.09
N ASN A 108 -4.97 29.18 7.80
CA ASN A 108 -4.96 27.73 7.78
C ASN A 108 -4.03 27.15 6.69
N PHE A 109 -3.71 27.93 5.65
CA PHE A 109 -2.84 27.52 4.54
C PHE A 109 -1.39 28.00 4.71
N ALA A 110 -1.06 28.65 5.82
CA ALA A 110 0.29 29.17 6.07
C ALA A 110 1.37 28.09 6.15
N ASN A 111 0.99 26.83 6.46
CA ASN A 111 1.90 25.70 6.56
C ASN A 111 1.97 24.85 5.27
N VAL A 112 1.38 25.31 4.16
CA VAL A 112 1.45 24.61 2.88
C VAL A 112 2.87 24.71 2.31
N ILE A 113 3.51 23.55 2.10
CA ILE A 113 4.88 23.43 1.59
C ILE A 113 4.94 23.02 0.12
N LEU A 114 3.84 22.55 -0.45
CA LEU A 114 3.72 22.21 -1.86
C LEU A 114 2.28 22.44 -2.32
N HIS A 115 2.14 23.15 -3.43
CA HIS A 115 0.89 23.26 -4.19
C HIS A 115 0.95 22.26 -5.35
N VAL A 116 -0.09 21.45 -5.50
CA VAL A 116 -0.17 20.42 -6.53
C VAL A 116 -1.29 20.75 -7.49
N VAL A 117 -0.99 20.75 -8.79
CA VAL A 117 -1.97 21.11 -9.85
C VAL A 117 -2.02 20.04 -10.92
N TRP A 118 -3.06 20.03 -11.74
CA TRP A 118 -3.13 19.14 -12.89
C TRP A 118 -2.14 19.54 -13.98
N GLU A 119 -2.27 20.76 -14.48
CA GLU A 119 -1.42 21.39 -15.45
C GLU A 119 -1.11 22.84 -15.03
N PRO A 120 0.08 23.36 -15.34
CA PRO A 120 0.40 24.73 -15.01
C PRO A 120 -0.36 25.72 -15.91
N ASP A 121 -0.81 26.81 -15.32
CA ASP A 121 -1.31 27.98 -16.04
C ASP A 121 -0.22 29.04 -16.15
N ASP A 122 -0.21 29.84 -17.24
CA ASP A 122 0.82 30.83 -17.54
C ASP A 122 0.94 32.02 -16.56
N ALA A 123 0.05 32.13 -15.60
CA ALA A 123 -0.17 33.41 -14.90
C ALA A 123 0.21 33.44 -13.41
N SER A 124 0.86 32.45 -12.82
CA SER A 124 0.87 32.42 -11.35
C SER A 124 2.22 32.68 -10.70
N LYS A 125 2.35 33.81 -10.05
CA LYS A 125 3.24 34.00 -8.89
C LYS A 125 2.59 33.30 -7.70
N ILE A 126 2.81 32.00 -7.56
CA ILE A 126 2.34 31.21 -6.43
C ILE A 126 3.44 31.22 -5.37
N PRO A 127 3.11 31.49 -4.08
CA PRO A 127 4.10 31.61 -3.01
C PRO A 127 4.75 30.30 -2.60
N SER A 128 4.16 29.15 -2.92
CA SER A 128 4.67 27.82 -2.59
C SER A 128 5.31 27.14 -3.80
N PRO A 129 6.28 26.21 -3.62
CA PRO A 129 6.70 25.33 -4.70
C PRO A 129 5.48 24.63 -5.31
N THR A 130 5.40 24.59 -6.63
CA THR A 130 4.26 23.99 -7.36
C THR A 130 4.71 22.80 -8.17
N LEU A 131 3.90 21.73 -8.17
CA LEU A 131 4.13 20.51 -8.93
C LEU A 131 2.90 20.21 -9.82
N ALA A 132 3.12 20.02 -11.12
CA ALA A 132 2.10 19.53 -12.04
C ALA A 132 2.05 18.00 -12.03
N LEU A 133 0.86 17.38 -11.85
CA LEU A 133 0.73 15.93 -11.74
C LEU A 133 0.74 15.21 -13.09
N LYS A 134 0.13 15.80 -14.11
CA LYS A 134 -0.14 15.14 -15.40
C LYS A 134 1.08 14.48 -16.01
N PRO A 135 2.26 15.13 -16.09
CA PRO A 135 3.46 14.55 -16.70
C PRO A 135 4.03 13.36 -15.94
N PHE A 136 3.67 13.24 -14.67
CA PHE A 136 4.25 12.26 -13.75
C PHE A 136 3.30 11.11 -13.40
N LEU A 137 2.21 10.92 -14.11
CA LEU A 137 1.34 9.76 -13.87
C LEU A 137 2.08 8.45 -14.20
N ASP A 138 1.93 7.44 -13.34
CA ASP A 138 2.53 6.11 -13.53
C ASP A 138 1.77 5.24 -14.53
N SER A 139 0.55 5.64 -14.88
CA SER A 139 -0.33 4.93 -15.79
C SER A 139 -1.27 5.92 -16.51
N PRO A 140 -1.81 5.57 -17.69
CA PRO A 140 -2.81 6.39 -18.37
C PRO A 140 -4.04 6.68 -17.48
N ILE A 141 -4.64 7.84 -17.67
CA ILE A 141 -5.80 8.32 -16.88
C ILE A 141 -6.94 7.29 -16.87
N ASP A 142 -7.27 6.69 -18.01
CA ASP A 142 -8.33 5.69 -18.10
C ASP A 142 -8.08 4.48 -17.20
N GLN A 143 -6.82 4.05 -17.11
CA GLN A 143 -6.43 2.97 -16.19
C GLN A 143 -6.52 3.41 -14.73
N LEU A 144 -6.06 4.63 -14.41
CA LEU A 144 -6.15 5.17 -13.07
C LEU A 144 -7.59 5.34 -12.63
N ASN A 145 -8.47 5.84 -13.49
CA ASN A 145 -9.90 5.94 -13.24
C ASN A 145 -10.52 4.59 -12.90
N LEU A 146 -10.20 3.57 -13.70
CA LEU A 146 -10.74 2.23 -13.52
C LEU A 146 -10.31 1.59 -12.18
N TRP A 147 -9.10 1.90 -11.70
CA TRP A 147 -8.49 1.17 -10.59
C TRP A 147 -8.46 1.93 -9.25
N LEU A 148 -8.44 3.25 -9.27
CA LEU A 148 -8.35 4.02 -8.02
C LEU A 148 -9.66 4.06 -7.25
N GLY A 149 -10.79 4.23 -7.91
CA GLY A 149 -12.07 4.47 -7.24
C GLY A 149 -12.01 5.71 -6.31
N SER A 150 -13.13 6.18 -5.79
CA SER A 150 -13.08 7.26 -4.81
C SER A 150 -12.81 6.68 -3.41
N ASP A 151 -11.65 6.93 -2.85
CA ASP A 151 -11.28 6.56 -1.48
C ASP A 151 -11.89 7.57 -0.48
N ALA A 152 -13.20 7.55 -0.34
CA ALA A 152 -13.83 8.19 0.79
C ALA A 152 -13.85 7.21 1.96
N ALA A 153 -12.82 7.24 2.79
CA ALA A 153 -12.88 6.58 4.09
C ALA A 153 -14.01 7.22 4.90
N LYS A 154 -15.15 6.56 5.02
CA LYS A 154 -16.25 7.03 5.84
C LYS A 154 -16.53 6.04 6.95
N ASN A 155 -16.67 6.60 8.15
CA ASN A 155 -17.12 5.86 9.32
C ASN A 155 -18.56 5.39 9.08
N PHE A 156 -18.71 4.13 8.71
CA PHE A 156 -20.03 3.51 8.69
C PHE A 156 -20.53 3.32 10.12
N PRO A 157 -21.82 3.52 10.38
CA PRO A 157 -22.40 3.12 11.66
C PRO A 157 -22.14 1.62 11.89
N ILE A 158 -21.58 1.28 13.03
CA ILE A 158 -21.06 -0.05 13.36
C ILE A 158 -22.13 -1.16 13.27
N ASN A 159 -23.42 -0.81 13.34
CA ASN A 159 -24.53 -1.76 13.47
C ASN A 159 -25.50 -1.81 12.27
N SER A 160 -25.19 -1.22 11.12
CA SER A 160 -26.12 -1.24 9.98
C SER A 160 -25.76 -2.26 8.92
N ALA A 161 -26.55 -3.34 8.84
CA ALA A 161 -26.55 -4.22 7.68
C ALA A 161 -26.98 -3.43 6.41
N GLY A 162 -26.33 -3.71 5.27
CA GLY A 162 -26.72 -3.12 3.99
C GLY A 162 -27.95 -3.79 3.39
N GLN A 163 -28.65 -3.11 2.46
CA GLN A 163 -29.77 -3.69 1.71
C GLN A 163 -29.38 -4.93 0.89
N CYS A 164 -28.09 -5.13 0.61
CA CYS A 164 -27.56 -6.30 -0.07
C CYS A 164 -27.54 -7.57 0.79
N CYS A 165 -27.75 -7.48 2.13
CA CYS A 165 -27.73 -8.65 3.02
C CYS A 165 -28.80 -9.69 2.62
N ALA A 166 -30.04 -9.27 2.34
CA ALA A 166 -31.10 -10.16 1.95
C ALA A 166 -30.79 -10.86 0.60
N PRO A 167 -30.51 -10.14 -0.51
CA PRO A 167 -30.14 -10.78 -1.78
C PRO A 167 -28.94 -11.72 -1.69
N LEU A 168 -27.92 -11.35 -0.93
CA LEU A 168 -26.74 -12.22 -0.71
C LEU A 168 -27.08 -13.44 0.14
N GLY A 169 -28.00 -13.29 1.09
CA GLY A 169 -28.50 -14.39 1.92
C GLY A 169 -29.31 -15.44 1.15
N GLU A 170 -29.97 -15.03 0.08
CA GLU A 170 -30.78 -15.90 -0.82
C GLU A 170 -29.90 -16.69 -1.80
N LEU A 171 -28.62 -16.37 -1.94
CA LEU A 171 -27.71 -17.14 -2.78
C LEU A 171 -27.37 -18.49 -2.14
N SER A 172 -27.23 -19.51 -2.98
CA SER A 172 -26.60 -20.76 -2.55
C SER A 172 -25.16 -20.50 -2.11
N ALA A 173 -24.58 -21.42 -1.35
CA ALA A 173 -23.17 -21.30 -0.91
C ALA A 173 -22.23 -21.22 -2.11
N GLU A 174 -22.51 -22.01 -3.16
CA GLU A 174 -21.71 -22.05 -4.39
C GLU A 174 -21.79 -20.70 -5.13
N ASN A 175 -22.98 -20.14 -5.31
CA ASN A 175 -23.20 -18.88 -5.99
C ASN A 175 -22.56 -17.71 -5.20
N LEU A 176 -22.69 -17.71 -3.87
CA LEU A 176 -22.02 -16.70 -3.04
C LEU A 176 -20.49 -16.80 -3.16
N ASN A 177 -19.95 -18.03 -3.10
CA ASN A 177 -18.51 -18.23 -3.26
C ASN A 177 -18.02 -17.80 -4.64
N GLU A 178 -18.76 -18.08 -5.71
CA GLU A 178 -18.40 -17.65 -7.07
C GLU A 178 -18.43 -16.10 -7.19
N LEU A 179 -19.45 -15.44 -6.65
CA LEU A 179 -19.51 -13.98 -6.63
C LEU A 179 -18.31 -13.38 -5.89
N LEU A 180 -17.99 -13.92 -4.72
CA LEU A 180 -16.83 -13.48 -3.94
C LEU A 180 -15.51 -13.76 -4.67
N ARG A 181 -15.41 -14.89 -5.38
CA ARG A 181 -14.25 -15.23 -6.20
C ARG A 181 -14.06 -14.23 -7.33
N GLN A 182 -15.11 -13.84 -8.04
CA GLN A 182 -15.05 -12.82 -9.09
C GLN A 182 -14.62 -11.46 -8.55
N ALA A 183 -15.16 -11.04 -7.41
CA ALA A 183 -14.77 -9.80 -6.76
C ALA A 183 -13.29 -9.86 -6.27
N ALA A 184 -12.86 -10.99 -5.72
CA ALA A 184 -11.47 -11.21 -5.32
C ALA A 184 -10.50 -11.15 -6.52
N PHE A 185 -10.94 -11.66 -7.67
CA PHE A 185 -10.13 -11.60 -8.90
C PHE A 185 -9.91 -10.16 -9.37
N VAL A 186 -10.94 -9.33 -9.34
CA VAL A 186 -10.80 -7.88 -9.61
C VAL A 186 -9.80 -7.24 -8.64
N ARG A 187 -9.81 -7.65 -7.37
CA ARG A 187 -8.86 -7.13 -6.38
C ARG A 187 -7.44 -7.60 -6.64
N LEU A 188 -7.24 -8.86 -7.03
CA LEU A 188 -5.95 -9.39 -7.46
C LEU A 188 -5.39 -8.59 -8.63
N GLN A 189 -6.18 -8.41 -9.69
CA GLN A 189 -5.81 -7.64 -10.87
C GLN A 189 -5.40 -6.21 -10.53
N ARG A 190 -6.18 -5.53 -9.68
CA ARG A 190 -5.89 -4.16 -9.25
C ARG A 190 -4.52 -4.04 -8.57
N LYS A 191 -4.17 -4.97 -7.67
CA LYS A 191 -2.87 -4.99 -6.99
C LYS A 191 -1.74 -5.33 -7.97
N ALA A 192 -1.99 -6.29 -8.84
CA ALA A 192 -1.05 -6.74 -9.85
C ALA A 192 -0.66 -5.61 -10.82
N ILE A 193 -1.62 -4.83 -11.30
CA ILE A 193 -1.38 -3.68 -12.20
C ILE A 193 -0.57 -2.59 -11.50
N GLN A 194 -0.77 -2.36 -10.21
CA GLN A 194 0.06 -1.40 -9.46
C GLN A 194 1.53 -1.85 -9.40
N LEU A 195 1.76 -3.14 -9.18
CA LEU A 195 3.11 -3.71 -9.18
C LEU A 195 3.76 -3.66 -10.56
N GLU A 196 3.00 -3.94 -11.63
CA GLU A 196 3.48 -3.81 -13.01
C GLU A 196 3.87 -2.38 -13.36
N ALA A 197 3.02 -1.40 -13.00
CA ALA A 197 3.31 0.00 -13.26
C ALA A 197 4.64 0.43 -12.61
N ARG A 198 4.91 -0.06 -11.39
CA ARG A 198 6.18 0.20 -10.72
C ARG A 198 7.34 -0.62 -11.31
N ALA A 199 7.12 -1.89 -11.62
CA ALA A 199 8.14 -2.77 -12.21
C ALA A 199 8.66 -2.25 -13.55
N ARG A 200 7.84 -1.56 -14.34
CA ARG A 200 8.27 -0.89 -15.58
C ARG A 200 9.30 0.21 -15.35
N GLN A 201 9.34 0.79 -14.16
CA GLN A 201 10.27 1.87 -13.80
C GLN A 201 11.56 1.34 -13.19
N VAL A 202 11.46 0.34 -12.31
CA VAL A 202 12.56 -0.10 -11.44
C VAL A 202 12.93 -1.57 -11.57
N GLY A 203 12.23 -2.33 -12.40
CA GLY A 203 12.40 -3.78 -12.52
C GLY A 203 11.56 -4.57 -11.51
N TRP A 204 11.42 -5.89 -11.77
CA TRP A 204 10.51 -6.76 -11.02
C TRP A 204 10.92 -6.98 -9.56
N GLU A 205 12.19 -7.22 -9.32
CA GLU A 205 12.70 -7.51 -7.97
C GLU A 205 12.59 -6.30 -7.06
N GLN A 206 13.01 -5.13 -7.57
CA GLN A 206 12.89 -3.88 -6.83
C GLN A 206 11.43 -3.52 -6.53
N ALA A 207 10.51 -3.73 -7.49
CA ALA A 207 9.08 -3.51 -7.26
C ALA A 207 8.51 -4.45 -6.19
N LEU A 208 9.01 -5.69 -6.10
CA LEU A 208 8.63 -6.60 -5.02
C LEU A 208 9.16 -6.13 -3.67
N TRP A 209 10.42 -5.70 -3.57
CA TRP A 209 10.96 -5.12 -2.33
C TRP A 209 10.11 -3.95 -1.84
N GLU A 210 9.80 -3.01 -2.71
CA GLU A 210 8.95 -1.87 -2.36
C GLU A 210 7.56 -2.30 -1.87
N GLY A 211 6.97 -3.31 -2.53
CA GLY A 211 5.70 -3.91 -2.12
C GLY A 211 5.76 -4.57 -0.74
N LEU A 212 6.81 -5.34 -0.46
CA LEU A 212 7.04 -5.98 0.84
C LEU A 212 7.25 -4.94 1.94
N PHE A 213 8.12 -3.97 1.73
CA PHE A 213 8.34 -2.88 2.68
C PHE A 213 7.05 -2.09 2.94
N ARG A 214 6.34 -1.71 1.89
CA ARG A 214 5.04 -1.05 2.00
C ARG A 214 4.08 -1.85 2.91
N ALA A 215 3.98 -3.15 2.69
CA ALA A 215 3.10 -4.01 3.48
C ALA A 215 3.56 -4.14 4.93
N LEU A 216 4.87 -4.14 5.21
CA LEU A 216 5.40 -4.12 6.57
C LEU A 216 5.08 -2.84 7.34
N GLY A 217 4.80 -1.74 6.67
CA GLY A 217 4.38 -0.46 7.27
C GLY A 217 2.98 -0.47 7.88
N TYR A 218 2.19 -1.49 7.64
CA TYR A 218 0.79 -1.57 8.05
C TYR A 218 -0.03 -0.37 7.56
N LYS A 219 -0.98 0.12 8.39
CA LYS A 219 -1.82 1.26 8.04
C LYS A 219 -1.13 2.60 8.23
N GLN A 220 -0.28 2.72 9.24
CA GLN A 220 0.23 4.02 9.70
C GLN A 220 1.59 4.40 9.13
N ASN A 221 2.45 3.41 8.82
CA ASN A 221 3.82 3.62 8.37
C ASN A 221 4.07 3.09 6.94
N VAL A 222 3.03 3.02 6.13
CA VAL A 222 3.09 2.53 4.74
C VAL A 222 4.12 3.30 3.92
N TRP A 223 4.08 4.63 4.00
CA TRP A 223 4.91 5.50 3.17
C TRP A 223 6.38 5.52 3.57
N PRO A 224 6.74 5.73 4.85
CA PRO A 224 8.14 5.68 5.23
C PRO A 224 8.76 4.30 5.00
N MET A 225 8.02 3.22 5.24
CA MET A 225 8.50 1.87 4.92
C MET A 225 8.70 1.68 3.42
N GLN A 226 7.73 2.07 2.58
CA GLN A 226 7.87 1.99 1.13
C GLN A 226 9.08 2.79 0.65
N ARG A 227 9.27 4.01 1.17
CA ARG A 227 10.41 4.85 0.79
C ARG A 227 11.75 4.22 1.14
N LEU A 228 11.87 3.52 2.26
CA LEU A 228 13.07 2.72 2.57
C LEU A 228 13.29 1.63 1.52
N GLY A 229 12.23 0.93 1.10
CA GLY A 229 12.31 -0.06 0.01
C GLY A 229 12.80 0.57 -1.31
N GLU A 230 12.35 1.77 -1.64
CA GLU A 230 12.79 2.51 -2.85
C GLU A 230 14.28 2.87 -2.80
N LEU A 231 14.83 3.14 -1.61
CA LEU A 231 16.24 3.49 -1.45
C LEU A 231 17.20 2.30 -1.64
N LEU A 232 16.70 1.06 -1.59
CA LEU A 232 17.53 -0.13 -1.80
C LEU A 232 18.22 -0.13 -3.17
N ALA A 233 17.52 0.32 -4.21
CA ALA A 233 18.06 0.42 -5.57
C ALA A 233 19.31 1.32 -5.69
N ASN A 234 19.49 2.25 -4.76
CA ASN A 234 20.63 3.17 -4.75
C ASN A 234 21.89 2.55 -4.11
N LEU A 235 21.71 1.54 -3.26
CA LEU A 235 22.82 0.86 -2.58
C LEU A 235 23.61 -0.06 -3.50
N GLU A 236 22.93 -0.76 -4.40
CA GLU A 236 23.60 -1.65 -5.36
C GLU A 236 24.57 -0.91 -6.30
N ARG A 237 24.39 0.41 -6.44
CA ARG A 237 25.19 1.25 -7.32
C ARG A 237 26.40 1.95 -6.65
N GLY A 238 26.52 1.91 -5.32
CA GLY A 238 27.44 2.83 -4.65
C GLY A 238 28.23 2.34 -3.45
N THR A 239 27.91 1.20 -2.85
CA THR A 239 28.54 0.76 -1.60
C THR A 239 29.23 -0.58 -1.74
N GLY A 240 30.47 -0.56 -1.87
CA GLY A 240 31.65 -1.36 -1.90
C GLY A 240 31.55 -2.79 -1.47
N ASN A 241 31.53 -3.21 -0.31
CA ASN A 241 31.96 -4.53 0.10
C ASN A 241 30.84 -5.59 0.02
N ALA A 242 30.91 -6.53 -0.94
CA ALA A 242 29.95 -7.60 -1.12
C ALA A 242 29.72 -8.45 0.17
N GLU A 243 30.72 -8.54 1.05
CA GLU A 243 30.58 -9.24 2.33
C GLU A 243 29.64 -8.52 3.30
N ASN A 244 29.60 -7.19 3.28
CA ASN A 244 28.69 -6.42 4.12
C ASN A 244 27.22 -6.64 3.74
N LEU A 245 26.93 -6.81 2.45
CA LEU A 245 25.55 -7.01 1.97
C LEU A 245 24.97 -8.38 2.39
N ARG A 246 25.80 -9.35 2.80
CA ARG A 246 25.39 -10.66 3.34
C ARG A 246 25.07 -10.63 4.84
N SER A 247 25.28 -9.52 5.51
CA SER A 247 25.10 -9.40 6.96
C SER A 247 23.75 -8.78 7.31
N ALA A 248 22.90 -9.52 8.04
CA ALA A 248 21.67 -8.97 8.59
C ALA A 248 21.94 -7.79 9.53
N LEU A 249 23.05 -7.83 10.27
CA LEU A 249 23.45 -6.74 11.16
C LEU A 249 23.80 -5.46 10.39
N PHE A 250 24.45 -5.57 9.24
CA PHE A 250 24.69 -4.45 8.33
C PHE A 250 23.37 -3.82 7.86
N TRP A 251 22.44 -4.64 7.37
CA TRP A 251 21.14 -4.17 6.93
C TRP A 251 20.30 -3.58 8.06
N GLN A 252 20.37 -4.14 9.28
CA GLN A 252 19.73 -3.54 10.46
C GLN A 252 20.29 -2.14 10.73
N SER A 253 21.61 -2.01 10.71
CA SER A 253 22.29 -0.74 10.89
C SER A 253 21.86 0.28 9.84
N TRP A 254 21.90 -0.10 8.56
CA TRP A 254 21.54 0.79 7.46
C TRP A 254 20.05 1.18 7.50
N LEU A 255 19.13 0.21 7.62
CA LEU A 255 17.69 0.49 7.66
C LEU A 255 17.29 1.35 8.85
N LEU A 256 17.83 1.06 10.04
CA LEU A 256 17.54 1.82 11.25
C LEU A 256 18.18 3.22 11.21
N GLY A 257 19.37 3.34 10.62
CA GLY A 257 20.03 4.62 10.41
C GLY A 257 19.27 5.51 9.43
N MET A 258 18.98 5.00 8.23
CA MET A 258 18.21 5.71 7.20
C MET A 258 16.82 6.11 7.67
N SER A 259 16.17 5.25 8.46
CA SER A 259 14.87 5.54 9.04
C SER A 259 14.89 6.63 10.11
N GLY A 260 16.06 7.07 10.57
CA GLY A 260 16.20 8.01 11.69
C GLY A 260 15.76 7.44 13.04
N LEU A 261 15.63 6.11 13.14
CA LEU A 261 15.15 5.42 14.35
C LEU A 261 16.29 4.97 15.26
N LEU A 262 17.56 5.08 14.82
CA LEU A 262 18.71 4.87 15.71
C LEU A 262 18.77 5.95 16.79
N PRO A 263 19.04 5.59 18.04
CA PRO A 263 19.31 6.56 19.10
C PRO A 263 20.54 7.41 18.79
N THR A 264 20.52 8.67 19.19
CA THR A 264 21.64 9.58 18.96
C THR A 264 22.85 9.31 19.88
N GLN A 265 22.63 8.67 21.03
CA GLN A 265 23.65 8.39 22.05
C GLN A 265 23.51 6.93 22.55
N PRO A 266 24.02 5.95 21.80
CA PRO A 266 23.88 4.53 22.17
C PRO A 266 24.66 4.14 23.42
N GLU A 267 25.75 4.82 23.74
CA GLU A 267 26.65 4.54 24.87
C GLU A 267 25.93 4.67 26.22
N GLN A 268 24.98 5.60 26.35
CA GLN A 268 24.18 5.80 27.56
C GLN A 268 23.21 4.64 27.88
N THR A 269 22.99 3.74 26.92
CA THR A 269 22.02 2.65 27.09
C THR A 269 22.64 1.38 27.66
N GLY A 270 23.98 1.24 27.66
CA GLY A 270 24.67 -0.01 28.03
C GLY A 270 24.35 -1.19 27.11
N ASN A 271 23.74 -0.95 25.94
CA ASN A 271 23.27 -1.98 25.03
C ASN A 271 24.32 -2.27 23.95
N SER A 272 25.03 -3.39 24.09
CA SER A 272 26.09 -3.81 23.16
C SER A 272 25.62 -3.97 21.71
N TYR A 273 24.37 -4.38 21.47
CA TYR A 273 23.79 -4.45 20.13
C TYR A 273 23.64 -3.05 19.50
N LEU A 274 23.14 -2.08 20.29
CA LEU A 274 23.02 -0.71 19.80
C LEU A 274 24.36 -0.11 19.44
N CYS A 275 25.40 -0.34 20.25
CA CYS A 275 26.76 0.13 19.94
C CYS A 275 27.26 -0.47 18.62
N LYS A 276 27.08 -1.79 18.41
CA LYS A 276 27.51 -2.46 17.17
C LYS A 276 26.84 -1.87 15.92
N ILE A 277 25.49 -1.75 15.91
CA ILE A 277 24.78 -1.22 14.73
C ILE A 277 25.09 0.28 14.51
N TRP A 278 25.32 1.01 15.58
CA TRP A 278 25.69 2.41 15.53
C TRP A 278 27.08 2.61 14.93
N ASP A 279 28.09 1.80 15.32
CA ASP A 279 29.43 1.81 14.76
C ASP A 279 29.43 1.48 13.25
N ILE A 280 28.63 0.50 12.84
CA ILE A 280 28.47 0.17 11.43
C ILE A 280 27.85 1.37 10.69
N TRP A 281 26.76 1.92 11.23
CA TRP A 281 26.08 3.07 10.63
C TRP A 281 27.02 4.26 10.42
N TRP A 282 27.81 4.61 11.41
CA TRP A 282 28.71 5.77 11.33
C TRP A 282 29.85 5.58 10.34
N ARG A 283 30.30 4.38 10.13
CA ARG A 283 31.33 4.07 9.11
C ARG A 283 30.77 4.11 7.69
N GLU A 284 29.52 3.67 7.49
CA GLU A 284 28.96 3.44 6.16
C GLU A 284 28.01 4.57 5.68
N ARG A 285 27.65 5.50 6.54
CA ARG A 285 26.60 6.51 6.25
C ARG A 285 26.98 7.59 5.23
N ASN A 286 28.26 7.80 4.91
CA ASN A 286 28.78 8.97 4.22
C ASN A 286 28.14 9.28 2.85
N ALA A 287 27.59 8.29 2.15
CA ALA A 287 26.93 8.50 0.86
C ALA A 287 25.42 8.81 0.96
N SER A 288 24.83 8.75 2.17
CA SER A 288 23.36 8.75 2.33
C SER A 288 22.83 9.73 3.38
N SER A 289 23.69 10.60 3.94
CA SER A 289 23.34 11.49 5.06
C SER A 289 22.14 12.41 4.78
N ASP A 290 22.00 12.86 3.53
CA ASP A 290 20.95 13.80 3.11
C ASP A 290 19.57 13.13 2.94
N LEU A 291 19.51 11.80 3.05
CA LEU A 291 18.31 11.01 2.85
C LEU A 291 17.75 10.42 4.17
N ILE A 292 18.36 10.75 5.31
CA ILE A 292 17.90 10.27 6.63
C ILE A 292 16.50 10.82 6.92
N PHE A 293 15.59 9.94 7.32
CA PHE A 293 14.22 10.35 7.59
C PHE A 293 14.12 11.09 8.92
N PRO A 294 13.36 12.19 8.98
CA PRO A 294 13.01 12.79 10.24
C PRO A 294 12.10 11.85 11.05
N LYS A 295 12.26 11.82 12.37
CA LYS A 295 11.43 10.97 13.26
C LYS A 295 9.93 11.24 13.13
N THR A 296 9.56 12.43 12.69
CA THR A 296 8.17 12.87 12.51
C THR A 296 7.39 12.10 11.45
N VAL A 297 8.06 11.39 10.52
CA VAL A 297 7.37 10.55 9.52
C VAL A 297 6.75 9.28 10.15
N TRP A 298 7.23 8.88 11.33
CA TRP A 298 6.83 7.64 11.96
C TRP A 298 5.66 7.82 12.94
N ARG A 299 4.73 6.89 12.93
CA ARG A 299 3.61 6.82 13.87
C ARG A 299 3.74 5.55 14.71
N PHE A 300 3.75 5.72 16.03
CA PHE A 300 3.90 4.61 16.98
C PHE A 300 2.62 4.38 17.79
N ASN A 301 1.75 5.38 17.91
CA ASN A 301 0.55 5.34 18.72
C ASN A 301 -0.44 4.28 18.21
N GLY A 302 -1.01 3.49 19.12
CA GLY A 302 -1.98 2.46 18.79
C GLY A 302 -1.41 1.23 18.08
N MET A 303 -0.08 1.09 18.00
CA MET A 303 0.57 -0.09 17.43
C MET A 303 0.84 -1.15 18.50
N ARG A 304 0.60 -2.42 18.16
CA ARG A 304 1.08 -3.54 18.98
C ARG A 304 2.61 -3.58 18.94
N PRO A 305 3.31 -3.86 20.06
CA PRO A 305 4.78 -3.89 20.11
C PRO A 305 5.43 -4.75 19.03
N ALA A 306 4.83 -5.90 18.71
CA ALA A 306 5.29 -6.80 17.64
C ALA A 306 5.32 -6.14 16.26
N ASN A 307 4.55 -5.06 16.02
CA ASN A 307 4.40 -4.40 14.74
C ASN A 307 5.19 -3.09 14.62
N LEU A 308 5.99 -2.75 15.62
CA LEU A 308 6.79 -1.53 15.60
C LEU A 308 7.75 -1.51 14.41
N PRO A 309 7.97 -0.34 13.77
CA PRO A 309 8.82 -0.20 12.60
C PRO A 309 10.21 -0.81 12.77
N GLN A 310 10.87 -0.57 13.91
CA GLN A 310 12.22 -1.09 14.16
C GLN A 310 12.29 -2.61 14.04
N ARG A 311 11.30 -3.31 14.60
CA ARG A 311 11.22 -4.77 14.55
C ARG A 311 10.92 -5.28 13.14
N ARG A 312 10.15 -4.52 12.36
CA ARG A 312 9.87 -4.83 10.94
C ARG A 312 11.07 -4.58 10.04
N LEU A 313 11.86 -3.56 10.34
CA LEU A 313 13.12 -3.32 9.64
C LEU A 313 14.15 -4.40 9.96
N ALA A 314 14.21 -4.87 11.21
CA ALA A 314 15.04 -6.02 11.57
C ALA A 314 14.63 -7.30 10.84
N LEU A 315 13.33 -7.55 10.65
CA LEU A 315 12.86 -8.65 9.81
C LEU A 315 13.36 -8.52 8.37
N ALA A 316 13.13 -7.33 7.76
CA ALA A 316 13.53 -7.08 6.38
C ALA A 316 15.03 -7.21 6.17
N SER A 317 15.86 -6.90 7.18
CA SER A 317 17.31 -7.05 7.11
C SER A 317 17.76 -8.50 6.90
N HIS A 318 17.06 -9.48 7.47
CA HIS A 318 17.35 -10.90 7.24
C HIS A 318 17.00 -11.33 5.81
N TRP A 319 15.90 -10.80 5.25
CA TRP A 319 15.54 -11.08 3.86
C TRP A 319 16.53 -10.48 2.87
N LEU A 320 17.00 -9.25 3.14
CA LEU A 320 17.98 -8.56 2.31
C LEU A 320 19.38 -9.19 2.39
N ALA A 321 19.74 -9.76 3.54
CA ALA A 321 21.01 -10.46 3.72
C ALA A 321 21.04 -11.84 3.03
N ASP A 322 19.89 -12.40 2.65
CA ASP A 322 19.81 -13.68 1.95
C ASP A 322 19.92 -13.49 0.44
N GLU A 323 21.11 -13.68 -0.11
CA GLU A 323 21.37 -13.59 -1.56
C GLU A 323 20.47 -14.52 -2.39
N ASN A 324 19.98 -15.58 -1.80
CA ASN A 324 19.10 -16.54 -2.43
C ASN A 324 17.61 -16.26 -2.16
N PHE A 325 17.25 -15.08 -1.68
CA PHE A 325 15.86 -14.76 -1.36
C PHE A 325 14.93 -14.95 -2.57
N PHE A 326 15.26 -14.34 -3.71
CA PHE A 326 14.46 -14.49 -4.94
C PHE A 326 14.48 -15.91 -5.50
N PRO A 327 15.62 -16.59 -5.67
CA PRO A 327 15.65 -18.01 -6.05
C PRO A 327 14.82 -18.92 -5.14
N LYS A 328 14.84 -18.70 -3.83
CA LYS A 328 14.02 -19.45 -2.87
C LYS A 328 12.53 -19.17 -3.05
N LEU A 329 12.17 -17.91 -3.32
CA LEU A 329 10.79 -17.49 -3.56
C LEU A 329 10.26 -18.06 -4.89
N GLU A 330 11.06 -18.05 -5.95
CA GLU A 330 10.73 -18.69 -7.23
C GLU A 330 10.54 -20.22 -7.07
N LYS A 331 11.45 -20.88 -6.36
CA LYS A 331 11.33 -22.31 -6.05
C LYS A 331 10.09 -22.60 -5.22
N TRP A 332 9.79 -21.78 -4.22
CA TRP A 332 8.55 -21.90 -3.46
C TRP A 332 7.33 -21.82 -4.38
N PHE A 333 7.28 -20.82 -5.24
CA PHE A 333 6.16 -20.61 -6.13
C PHE A 333 5.97 -21.78 -7.11
N THR A 334 7.03 -22.31 -7.70
CA THR A 334 6.96 -23.36 -8.74
C THR A 334 6.78 -24.76 -8.19
N SER A 335 7.31 -25.07 -7.01
CA SER A 335 7.48 -26.46 -6.55
C SER A 335 6.74 -26.80 -5.26
N SER A 336 6.12 -25.81 -4.55
CA SER A 336 5.50 -26.09 -3.26
C SER A 336 4.17 -26.83 -3.39
N SER A 337 4.02 -27.93 -2.66
CA SER A 337 2.75 -28.66 -2.49
C SER A 337 1.90 -28.11 -1.33
N SER A 338 2.52 -27.41 -0.37
CA SER A 338 1.88 -26.73 0.76
C SER A 338 2.36 -25.28 0.82
N PRO A 339 1.81 -24.40 -0.06
CA PRO A 339 2.34 -23.06 -0.26
C PRO A 339 2.34 -22.20 1.01
N GLU A 340 1.30 -22.29 1.84
CA GLU A 340 1.16 -21.50 3.07
C GLU A 340 2.25 -21.85 4.10
N ASN A 341 2.47 -23.14 4.37
CA ASN A 341 3.45 -23.60 5.35
C ASN A 341 4.89 -23.36 4.89
N SER A 342 5.15 -23.57 3.61
CA SER A 342 6.48 -23.36 3.05
C SER A 342 6.83 -21.88 2.91
N LEU A 343 5.86 -21.00 2.61
CA LEU A 343 6.10 -19.55 2.64
C LEU A 343 6.33 -19.06 4.07
N LEU A 344 5.58 -19.61 5.05
CA LEU A 344 5.82 -19.32 6.45
C LEU A 344 7.27 -19.61 6.85
N LYS A 345 7.77 -20.80 6.52
CA LYS A 345 9.17 -21.19 6.80
C LYS A 345 10.20 -20.30 6.08
N LEU A 346 9.88 -19.84 4.87
CA LEU A 346 10.77 -19.00 4.08
C LEU A 346 10.89 -17.58 4.64
N LEU A 347 9.77 -16.98 5.08
CA LEU A 347 9.72 -15.59 5.47
C LEU A 347 9.88 -15.36 6.98
N GLN A 348 9.65 -16.40 7.80
CA GLN A 348 9.69 -16.25 9.25
C GLN A 348 11.14 -16.28 9.75
N VAL A 349 11.47 -15.31 10.61
CA VAL A 349 12.74 -15.21 11.33
C VAL A 349 12.47 -15.41 12.81
N ASN A 350 13.04 -16.48 13.38
CA ASN A 350 12.81 -16.88 14.77
C ASN A 350 13.96 -16.51 15.72
N ASP A 351 15.19 -16.45 15.18
CA ASP A 351 16.43 -16.38 15.95
C ASP A 351 17.28 -15.14 15.64
N ASP A 352 16.65 -13.96 15.70
CA ASP A 352 17.42 -12.73 15.76
C ASP A 352 17.92 -12.53 17.21
N GLU A 353 19.23 -12.32 17.38
CA GLU A 353 19.88 -12.23 18.72
C GLU A 353 19.24 -11.16 19.60
N PHE A 354 18.83 -10.07 19.04
CA PHE A 354 18.24 -8.94 19.77
C PHE A 354 16.72 -8.90 19.63
N TRP A 355 16.19 -8.85 18.41
CA TRP A 355 14.78 -8.56 18.14
C TRP A 355 13.83 -9.73 18.39
N SER A 356 14.32 -10.96 18.38
CA SER A 356 13.47 -12.09 18.81
C SER A 356 13.16 -12.07 20.30
N ARG A 357 13.96 -11.36 21.10
CA ARG A 357 13.79 -11.27 22.55
C ARG A 357 13.45 -9.88 23.07
N ARG A 358 13.19 -8.90 22.19
CA ARG A 358 12.88 -7.52 22.60
C ARG A 358 11.86 -6.90 21.65
N TRP A 359 11.01 -6.05 22.22
CA TRP A 359 10.03 -5.29 21.43
C TRP A 359 10.58 -3.94 20.96
N THR A 360 11.42 -3.31 21.78
CA THR A 360 12.07 -2.03 21.50
C THR A 360 13.51 -2.07 21.99
N PHE A 361 14.30 -1.06 21.68
CA PHE A 361 15.67 -0.93 22.18
C PHE A 361 15.76 -0.93 23.72
N HIS A 362 14.73 -0.42 24.39
CA HIS A 362 14.68 -0.24 25.86
C HIS A 362 13.75 -1.24 26.55
N SER A 363 13.08 -2.12 25.85
CA SER A 363 12.20 -3.09 26.48
C SER A 363 12.98 -4.15 27.25
N VAL A 364 12.36 -4.68 28.31
CA VAL A 364 12.88 -5.84 29.02
C VAL A 364 13.01 -7.02 28.06
N ARG A 365 14.04 -7.84 28.29
CA ARG A 365 14.26 -9.05 27.50
C ARG A 365 13.16 -10.07 27.78
N LEU A 366 12.54 -10.59 26.73
CA LEU A 366 11.50 -11.63 26.80
C LEU A 366 12.11 -12.95 27.26
N ALA A 367 11.40 -13.69 28.08
CA ALA A 367 11.80 -15.01 28.54
C ALA A 367 11.90 -16.01 27.37
N GLN A 368 10.95 -15.95 26.43
CA GLN A 368 10.94 -16.78 25.24
C GLN A 368 11.11 -15.94 23.98
N PRO A 369 11.88 -16.42 22.99
CA PRO A 369 12.02 -15.72 21.71
C PRO A 369 10.67 -15.68 21.00
N GLN A 370 10.41 -14.59 20.30
CA GLN A 370 9.22 -14.39 19.50
C GLN A 370 9.61 -14.19 18.04
N PRO A 371 8.95 -14.86 17.10
CA PRO A 371 9.24 -14.67 15.69
C PRO A 371 9.06 -13.19 15.30
N LEU A 372 9.88 -12.72 14.36
CA LEU A 372 9.79 -11.34 13.90
C LEU A 372 8.53 -11.08 13.08
N ILE A 373 7.90 -12.12 12.54
CA ILE A 373 6.63 -12.07 11.82
C ILE A 373 5.79 -13.31 12.12
N GLY A 374 4.48 -13.13 12.31
CA GLY A 374 3.53 -14.22 12.52
C GLY A 374 2.83 -14.66 11.23
N ALA A 375 2.19 -15.85 11.26
CA ALA A 375 1.50 -16.47 10.13
C ALA A 375 0.44 -15.57 9.48
N ALA A 376 -0.41 -14.90 10.27
CA ALA A 376 -1.43 -13.98 9.75
C ALA A 376 -0.83 -12.87 8.90
N ARG A 377 0.35 -12.38 9.26
CA ARG A 377 1.03 -11.33 8.49
C ARG A 377 1.69 -11.86 7.23
N ILE A 378 2.16 -13.08 7.24
CA ILE A 378 2.67 -13.75 6.04
C ILE A 378 1.53 -14.00 5.05
N THR A 379 0.34 -14.38 5.52
CA THR A 379 -0.88 -14.42 4.70
C THR A 379 -1.17 -13.07 4.05
N ASP A 380 -1.06 -11.97 4.80
CA ASP A 380 -1.23 -10.62 4.23
C ASP A 380 -0.19 -10.33 3.12
N LEU A 381 1.07 -10.69 3.31
CA LEU A 381 2.11 -10.52 2.29
C LEU A 381 1.86 -11.39 1.06
N ALA A 382 1.47 -12.65 1.26
CA ALA A 382 1.16 -13.58 0.19
C ALA A 382 0.04 -13.03 -0.71
N ILE A 383 -1.10 -12.69 -0.11
CA ILE A 383 -2.32 -12.30 -0.83
C ILE A 383 -2.26 -10.88 -1.40
N ASN A 384 -1.52 -9.99 -0.75
CA ASN A 384 -1.55 -8.59 -1.15
C ASN A 384 -0.33 -8.15 -1.99
N VAL A 385 0.75 -8.92 -1.98
CA VAL A 385 2.01 -8.56 -2.64
C VAL A 385 2.58 -9.70 -3.48
N ILE A 386 2.91 -10.84 -2.86
CA ILE A 386 3.70 -11.91 -3.51
C ILE A 386 2.92 -12.57 -4.65
N LEU A 387 1.70 -13.06 -4.38
CA LEU A 387 0.88 -13.73 -5.41
C LEU A 387 0.44 -12.77 -6.53
N PRO A 388 0.02 -11.51 -6.25
CA PRO A 388 -0.19 -10.53 -7.31
C PRO A 388 1.05 -10.26 -8.16
N TRP A 389 2.24 -10.26 -7.57
CA TRP A 389 3.50 -10.07 -8.29
C TRP A 389 3.82 -11.25 -9.22
N PHE A 390 3.66 -12.50 -8.77
CA PHE A 390 3.83 -13.67 -9.62
C PHE A 390 2.78 -13.72 -10.73
N TRP A 391 1.53 -13.42 -10.39
CA TRP A 391 0.44 -13.43 -11.36
C TRP A 391 0.69 -12.45 -12.51
N ILE A 392 1.06 -11.20 -12.21
CA ILE A 392 1.26 -10.20 -13.26
C ILE A 392 2.53 -10.47 -14.09
N ARG A 393 3.58 -11.00 -13.50
CA ARG A 393 4.76 -11.45 -14.24
C ARG A 393 4.41 -12.54 -15.24
N ALA A 394 3.59 -13.50 -14.83
CA ALA A 394 3.11 -14.57 -15.71
C ALA A 394 2.23 -14.02 -16.84
N VAL A 395 1.34 -13.06 -16.55
CA VAL A 395 0.50 -12.38 -17.55
C VAL A 395 1.35 -11.63 -18.57
N VAL A 396 2.31 -10.82 -18.13
CA VAL A 396 3.22 -10.06 -19.01
C VAL A 396 4.12 -11.00 -19.82
N GLY A 397 4.60 -12.06 -19.18
CA GLY A 397 5.40 -13.10 -19.83
C GLY A 397 4.61 -14.08 -20.70
N LYS A 398 3.27 -13.92 -20.78
CA LYS A 398 2.36 -14.82 -21.55
C LYS A 398 2.50 -16.29 -21.16
N ASN A 399 2.76 -16.56 -19.87
CA ASN A 399 2.89 -17.91 -19.35
C ASN A 399 1.61 -18.33 -18.62
N GLU A 400 0.71 -19.02 -19.33
CA GLU A 400 -0.60 -19.42 -18.81
C GLU A 400 -0.50 -20.47 -17.67
N GLU A 401 0.55 -21.31 -17.68
CA GLU A 401 0.78 -22.30 -16.60
C GLU A 401 1.08 -21.59 -15.27
N LEU A 402 2.05 -20.67 -15.26
CA LEU A 402 2.41 -19.91 -14.06
C LEU A 402 1.29 -18.97 -13.62
N LYS A 403 0.53 -18.40 -14.56
CA LYS A 403 -0.66 -17.62 -14.26
C LYS A 403 -1.71 -18.46 -13.56
N GLY A 404 -2.06 -19.63 -14.13
CA GLY A 404 -3.03 -20.57 -13.53
C GLY A 404 -2.57 -21.05 -12.15
N ARG A 405 -1.27 -21.29 -11.95
CA ARG A 405 -0.70 -21.65 -10.65
C ARG A 405 -0.86 -20.51 -9.64
N ALA A 406 -0.60 -19.27 -10.00
CA ALA A 406 -0.78 -18.12 -9.12
C ALA A 406 -2.25 -17.98 -8.70
N GLU A 407 -3.19 -18.14 -9.63
CA GLU A 407 -4.62 -18.13 -9.37
C GLU A 407 -5.03 -19.27 -8.44
N GLN A 408 -4.55 -20.50 -8.72
CA GLN A 408 -4.82 -21.66 -7.87
C GLN A 408 -4.37 -21.43 -6.42
N ILE A 409 -3.14 -20.97 -6.22
CA ILE A 409 -2.61 -20.68 -4.87
C ILE A 409 -3.44 -19.56 -4.22
N TYR A 410 -3.73 -18.47 -4.94
CA TYR A 410 -4.45 -17.31 -4.41
C TYR A 410 -5.86 -17.68 -3.93
N PHE A 411 -6.63 -18.43 -4.75
CA PHE A 411 -8.01 -18.77 -4.45
C PHE A 411 -8.16 -19.85 -3.37
N ASN A 412 -7.14 -20.68 -3.19
CA ASN A 412 -7.14 -21.74 -2.17
C ASN A 412 -6.38 -21.35 -0.88
N TRP A 413 -5.81 -20.14 -0.80
CA TRP A 413 -5.09 -19.69 0.39
C TRP A 413 -6.03 -19.64 1.61
N PRO A 414 -5.62 -20.24 2.76
CA PRO A 414 -6.43 -20.24 3.97
C PRO A 414 -6.86 -18.84 4.42
N ALA A 415 -7.99 -18.73 5.06
CA ALA A 415 -8.50 -17.47 5.56
C ALA A 415 -7.50 -16.78 6.51
N ALA A 416 -7.36 -15.46 6.35
CA ALA A 416 -6.62 -14.63 7.28
C ALA A 416 -7.41 -14.39 8.58
N ASP A 417 -6.71 -13.96 9.63
CA ASP A 417 -7.34 -13.51 10.87
C ASP A 417 -8.31 -12.35 10.61
N ASP A 418 -9.40 -12.34 11.36
CA ASP A 418 -10.40 -11.29 11.29
C ASP A 418 -9.84 -9.96 11.82
N ASN A 419 -9.87 -8.95 10.99
CA ASN A 419 -9.55 -7.58 11.36
C ASN A 419 -10.80 -6.69 11.37
N SER A 420 -10.70 -5.47 11.90
CA SER A 420 -11.83 -4.55 12.02
C SER A 420 -12.47 -4.22 10.67
N VAL A 421 -11.69 -4.11 9.60
CA VAL A 421 -12.20 -3.78 8.25
C VAL A 421 -12.96 -4.96 7.67
N LEU A 422 -12.45 -6.18 7.85
CA LEU A 422 -13.12 -7.39 7.38
C LEU A 422 -14.42 -7.66 8.17
N ARG A 423 -14.39 -7.44 9.50
CA ARG A 423 -15.60 -7.54 10.33
C ARG A 423 -16.68 -6.56 9.87
N LEU A 424 -16.29 -5.31 9.59
CA LEU A 424 -17.20 -4.30 9.09
C LEU A 424 -17.77 -4.70 7.70
N ALA A 425 -16.93 -5.17 6.79
CA ALA A 425 -17.37 -5.64 5.48
C ALA A 425 -18.35 -6.80 5.59
N ARG A 426 -18.08 -7.78 6.46
CA ARG A 426 -18.95 -8.91 6.74
C ARG A 426 -20.29 -8.46 7.33
N GLN A 427 -20.26 -7.61 8.34
CA GLN A 427 -21.46 -7.01 8.93
C GLN A 427 -22.29 -6.29 7.90
N ARG A 428 -21.67 -5.48 7.05
CA ARG A 428 -22.33 -4.66 6.04
C ARG A 428 -23.00 -5.50 4.95
N LEU A 429 -22.29 -6.53 4.44
CA LEU A 429 -22.74 -7.33 3.31
C LEU A 429 -23.56 -8.54 3.72
N LEU A 430 -23.24 -9.18 4.84
CA LEU A 430 -23.84 -10.45 5.27
C LEU A 430 -24.69 -10.31 6.54
N GLY A 431 -24.63 -9.21 7.26
CA GLY A 431 -25.42 -8.96 8.48
C GLY A 431 -25.29 -10.08 9.51
N GLY A 432 -26.42 -10.56 10.02
CA GLY A 432 -26.50 -11.70 10.94
C GLY A 432 -26.13 -13.07 10.35
N LEU A 433 -25.96 -13.17 9.04
CA LEU A 433 -25.42 -14.33 8.33
C LEU A 433 -23.89 -14.45 8.50
N ALA A 434 -23.31 -13.63 9.36
CA ALA A 434 -21.87 -13.57 9.68
C ALA A 434 -21.26 -14.89 10.16
N LEU A 435 -22.08 -15.89 10.50
CA LEU A 435 -21.67 -17.26 10.82
C LEU A 435 -21.25 -18.08 9.57
N ARG A 436 -21.52 -17.62 8.35
CA ARG A 436 -20.94 -18.26 7.17
C ARG A 436 -19.42 -18.03 7.18
N GLN A 437 -18.71 -19.10 7.47
CA GLN A 437 -17.25 -19.09 7.47
C GLN A 437 -16.75 -18.75 6.07
N MET A 438 -15.82 -17.78 5.99
CA MET A 438 -15.08 -17.48 4.77
C MET A 438 -13.87 -18.42 4.75
N PRO A 439 -13.91 -19.52 3.98
CA PRO A 439 -12.90 -20.58 4.08
C PRO A 439 -11.54 -20.14 3.54
N THR A 440 -11.52 -19.12 2.68
CA THR A 440 -10.28 -18.65 2.02
C THR A 440 -10.04 -17.15 2.20
N ALA A 441 -8.77 -16.78 2.15
CA ALA A 441 -8.38 -15.38 2.13
C ALA A 441 -8.93 -14.65 0.88
N ALA A 442 -9.06 -15.35 -0.25
CA ALA A 442 -9.67 -14.80 -1.46
C ALA A 442 -11.13 -14.40 -1.24
N ALA A 443 -11.94 -15.23 -0.56
CA ALA A 443 -13.32 -14.86 -0.22
C ALA A 443 -13.39 -13.60 0.64
N GLN A 444 -12.47 -13.47 1.62
CA GLN A 444 -12.32 -12.25 2.43
C GLN A 444 -11.94 -11.03 1.56
N GLN A 445 -11.03 -11.20 0.59
CA GLN A 445 -10.67 -10.14 -0.37
C GLN A 445 -11.84 -9.74 -1.26
N GLY A 446 -12.70 -10.69 -1.62
CA GLY A 446 -13.94 -10.44 -2.38
C GLY A 446 -14.90 -9.52 -1.62
N LEU A 447 -15.17 -9.81 -0.34
CA LEU A 447 -15.96 -8.92 0.51
C LEU A 447 -15.40 -7.50 0.56
N LEU A 448 -14.09 -7.38 0.78
CA LEU A 448 -13.41 -6.08 0.81
C LEU A 448 -13.51 -5.33 -0.52
N GLN A 449 -13.49 -6.06 -1.64
CA GLN A 449 -13.64 -5.44 -2.96
C GLN A 449 -15.08 -4.96 -3.20
N ILE A 450 -16.09 -5.75 -2.84
CA ILE A 450 -17.49 -5.34 -2.97
C ILE A 450 -17.76 -4.07 -2.15
N VAL A 451 -17.30 -4.03 -0.90
CA VAL A 451 -17.42 -2.82 -0.07
C VAL A 451 -16.77 -1.63 -0.75
N LYS A 452 -15.58 -1.80 -1.29
CA LYS A 452 -14.87 -0.72 -1.98
C LYS A 452 -15.63 -0.21 -3.20
N ASP A 453 -16.16 -1.09 -4.03
CA ASP A 453 -16.77 -0.71 -5.30
C ASP A 453 -18.19 -0.12 -5.13
N PHE A 454 -18.94 -0.54 -4.11
CA PHE A 454 -20.34 -0.18 -3.96
C PHE A 454 -20.71 0.53 -2.66
N CYS A 455 -19.90 0.39 -1.59
CA CYS A 455 -20.24 0.92 -0.26
C CYS A 455 -19.41 2.13 0.16
N GLU A 456 -18.11 2.19 -0.14
CA GLU A 456 -17.21 3.25 0.33
C GLU A 456 -17.60 4.66 -0.13
N HIS A 457 -18.42 4.75 -1.16
CA HIS A 457 -18.78 6.01 -1.82
C HIS A 457 -20.17 6.54 -1.44
N SER A 458 -20.93 5.79 -0.67
CA SER A 458 -22.27 6.20 -0.24
C SER A 458 -22.26 6.66 1.21
N ASN A 459 -22.90 7.79 1.49
CA ASN A 459 -23.11 8.34 2.83
C ASN A 459 -24.09 7.47 3.64
N ALA A 460 -23.69 6.22 3.96
CA ALA A 460 -24.44 5.28 4.79
C ALA A 460 -25.83 4.86 4.27
N VAL A 461 -26.31 5.41 3.16
CA VAL A 461 -27.63 5.11 2.63
C VAL A 461 -27.51 4.22 1.41
N CYS A 462 -28.03 2.99 1.51
CA CYS A 462 -28.09 2.05 0.41
C CYS A 462 -29.19 2.39 -0.63
N ALA A 463 -29.88 3.52 -0.48
CA ALA A 463 -31.07 3.87 -1.27
C ALA A 463 -30.83 3.88 -2.79
N GLU A 464 -29.67 4.33 -3.21
CA GLU A 464 -29.30 4.41 -4.64
C GLU A 464 -28.34 3.30 -5.09
N CYS A 465 -28.05 2.32 -4.23
CA CYS A 465 -27.09 1.26 -4.52
C CYS A 465 -27.72 0.24 -5.45
N ARG A 466 -27.12 0.01 -6.62
CA ARG A 466 -27.58 -0.98 -7.60
C ARG A 466 -27.13 -2.42 -7.29
N PHE A 467 -26.17 -2.59 -6.39
CA PHE A 467 -25.61 -3.92 -6.09
C PHE A 467 -26.66 -4.94 -5.64
N PRO A 468 -27.65 -4.62 -4.78
CA PRO A 468 -28.72 -5.58 -4.43
C PRO A 468 -29.51 -6.11 -5.63
N ASP A 469 -29.85 -5.23 -6.59
CA ASP A 469 -30.61 -5.60 -7.79
C ASP A 469 -29.77 -6.46 -8.75
N LEU A 470 -28.49 -6.16 -8.89
CA LEU A 470 -27.56 -6.95 -9.68
C LEU A 470 -27.44 -8.38 -9.13
N VAL A 471 -27.35 -8.52 -7.81
CA VAL A 471 -27.30 -9.84 -7.14
C VAL A 471 -28.59 -10.62 -7.39
N ARG A 472 -29.77 -9.98 -7.27
CA ARG A 472 -31.06 -10.64 -7.57
C ARG A 472 -31.13 -11.10 -9.01
N GLY A 473 -30.77 -10.24 -9.98
CA GLY A 473 -30.78 -10.57 -11.40
C GLY A 473 -29.81 -11.70 -11.75
N TRP A 474 -28.64 -11.75 -11.10
CA TRP A 474 -27.68 -12.83 -11.30
C TRP A 474 -28.16 -14.16 -10.71
N ASN A 475 -28.80 -14.15 -9.53
CA ASN A 475 -29.38 -15.31 -8.90
C ASN A 475 -30.47 -15.96 -9.78
N LEU A 476 -31.33 -15.14 -10.40
CA LEU A 476 -32.37 -15.62 -11.30
C LEU A 476 -31.77 -16.33 -12.54
N LYS A 477 -30.71 -15.75 -13.14
CA LYS A 477 -30.05 -16.38 -14.31
C LYS A 477 -29.40 -17.73 -13.98
N ASN A 478 -28.82 -17.86 -12.79
CA ASN A 478 -28.13 -19.08 -12.35
C ASN A 478 -29.07 -20.16 -11.76
N ARG A 479 -30.36 -19.84 -11.55
CA ARG A 479 -31.39 -20.84 -11.17
C ARG A 479 -32.04 -21.55 -12.37
N VAL A 480 -31.91 -20.96 -13.56
CA VAL A 480 -32.59 -21.44 -14.79
C VAL A 480 -31.60 -22.25 -15.68
N GLY A 481 -30.32 -22.30 -15.36
CA GLY A 481 -29.30 -23.14 -15.97
C GLY A 481 -28.92 -24.31 -15.07
#